data_cff6bce999e1cf6396a12b2ab4233e6e
#
_entry.id   cff6bce999e1cf6396a12b2ab4233e6e
#
_cell.length_a   1.000
_cell.length_b   1.000
_cell.length_c   1.000
_cell.angle_alpha   90.00
_cell.angle_beta   90.00
_cell.angle_gamma   90.00
#
_symmetry.space_group_name_H-M   'P 1'
#
loop_
_entity.id
_entity.type
_entity.pdbx_description
1 polymer ?
#
loop_
_entity_poly.entity_id
_entity_poly.type
_entity_poly.pdbx_seq_one_letter_code
_entity_poly.pdbx_strand_id
1 'polypeptide(L)'
;MSKFSRRAMLRAGLLTAAAAAVTACASTAPQNQTPAAPVASTPSGTSSQPVTIAHWDWWVTQGPTIDNEIKLFHEKYPNVTVQKTTQVVDQYPNLLQLAMKAGTAPDLFLIPSTPQLVEQVDEGWLKPLNQWATDKWQATFPAESFAEGSNVFQGKIYTAPFDGPAPWLQLYVNDKLFKAAGLVDASGKVEAPRTWSEVRVAAQAITKAGGGNVFGWGFGDKQKTVLPWQLMLCQTSGAPDAQGGFDLRKGSYTWSSNPVFLDWINFFMGMKGEGSIVPEALSIDDETARVYFATGKFAMLIGGVWNQSGWAKTNPDFTDYSVVSLPHLGEKPDSYFYTSPGGVGFGVSNQTKIPDAAWLWFSWLNSKEAATRWVQAGQGLRIFPDANKLEFAKTEPYRQYMQVALDGVRMAPSPGLLHPTMDQVKPQQTLPDIQGILEGIYTSQIKDWKGALLDLQNRDDAAQAAAIKDAQSRGINVDPAWWRVPDWNLTENYVQKGAK
;
A
#
# COMPACT_ATOMS: atom_id res chain seq x y z
N MET A 1 -11.74 44.42 -27.35
CA MET A 1 -12.51 45.44 -26.66
C MET A 1 -13.18 44.76 -25.49
N SER A 2 -12.98 44.98 -24.25
CA SER A 2 -12.37 46.06 -23.47
C SER A 2 -11.64 45.46 -22.27
N LYS A 3 -10.54 46.11 -21.93
CA LYS A 3 -9.76 45.92 -20.70
C LYS A 3 -10.55 46.43 -19.50
N PHE A 4 -10.51 45.73 -18.34
CA PHE A 4 -10.64 46.41 -17.06
C PHE A 4 -9.52 46.00 -16.10
N SER A 5 -8.97 47.04 -15.52
CA SER A 5 -7.73 47.19 -14.83
C SER A 5 -7.85 46.82 -13.34
N ARG A 6 -6.74 46.32 -12.81
CA ARG A 6 -6.46 46.20 -11.38
C ARG A 6 -6.25 47.59 -10.78
N ARG A 7 -6.67 47.78 -9.55
CA ARG A 7 -6.17 48.63 -8.46
C ARG A 7 -7.28 49.33 -7.69
N ALA A 8 -7.08 49.26 -6.41
CA ALA A 8 -7.54 50.09 -5.30
C ALA A 8 -8.58 49.42 -4.37
N MET A 9 -8.14 49.03 -3.16
CA MET A 9 -8.34 49.83 -1.96
C MET A 9 -7.53 49.24 -0.79
N LEU A 10 -6.57 50.03 -0.40
CA LEU A 10 -5.89 50.01 0.90
C LEU A 10 -6.52 51.10 1.80
N ARG A 11 -6.43 50.87 3.12
CA ARG A 11 -6.66 51.79 4.27
C ARG A 11 -8.05 51.68 4.91
N ALA A 12 -8.22 51.61 6.20
CA ALA A 12 -7.46 52.02 7.40
C ALA A 12 -8.24 51.53 8.64
N GLY A 13 -7.59 51.43 9.79
CA GLY A 13 -8.26 51.31 11.07
C GLY A 13 -7.33 50.83 12.20
N LEU A 14 -6.52 51.75 12.74
CA LEU A 14 -5.73 51.62 13.97
C LEU A 14 -6.56 52.04 15.20
N LEU A 15 -6.04 51.64 16.40
CA LEU A 15 -6.30 52.14 17.77
C LEU A 15 -7.28 51.24 18.57
N THR A 16 -7.00 50.83 19.83
CA THR A 16 -6.22 51.38 20.95
C THR A 16 -5.92 50.30 22.01
N ALA A 17 -4.83 50.49 22.72
CA ALA A 17 -4.37 49.76 23.88
C ALA A 17 -5.10 50.14 25.17
N ALA A 18 -5.10 49.23 26.19
CA ALA A 18 -5.04 49.61 27.58
C ALA A 18 -4.46 48.48 28.43
N ALA A 19 -3.40 48.80 29.12
CA ALA A 19 -2.70 47.97 30.12
C ALA A 19 -3.33 48.19 31.50
N ALA A 20 -3.31 47.12 32.33
CA ALA A 20 -3.35 47.27 33.78
C ALA A 20 -2.54 46.17 34.44
N ALA A 21 -1.44 46.51 35.04
CA ALA A 21 -0.62 45.69 35.91
C ALA A 21 -1.12 45.88 37.37
N VAL A 22 -1.18 44.79 38.12
CA VAL A 22 -1.16 44.85 39.58
C VAL A 22 -0.28 43.69 40.12
N THR A 23 0.78 44.12 40.79
CA THR A 23 1.75 43.35 41.58
C THR A 23 1.16 43.02 42.95
N ALA A 24 1.41 41.80 43.45
CA ALA A 24 1.53 41.53 44.88
C ALA A 24 2.48 40.35 45.15
N CYS A 25 3.58 40.65 45.81
CA CYS A 25 4.52 39.71 46.42
C CYS A 25 3.97 39.19 47.76
N ALA A 26 4.16 37.90 48.06
CA ALA A 26 4.30 37.41 49.42
C ALA A 26 5.17 36.17 49.42
N SER A 27 6.26 36.27 50.16
CA SER A 27 7.27 35.25 50.45
C SER A 27 6.78 34.31 51.57
N THR A 28 7.03 32.97 51.49
CA THR A 28 7.24 32.13 52.65
C THR A 28 8.24 31.00 52.33
N ALA A 29 9.06 30.64 53.32
CA ALA A 29 10.27 29.86 53.30
C ALA A 29 10.03 28.31 53.22
N PRO A 30 11.11 27.51 53.08
CA PRO A 30 11.06 26.14 52.58
C PRO A 30 10.78 25.11 53.66
N GLN A 31 9.96 24.12 53.33
CA GLN A 31 9.87 22.86 54.10
C GLN A 31 10.54 21.72 53.34
N ASN A 32 11.47 21.08 54.02
CA ASN A 32 12.13 19.83 53.66
C ASN A 32 11.07 18.74 53.43
N GLN A 33 11.05 18.13 52.26
CA GLN A 33 10.42 16.85 52.00
C GLN A 33 11.38 15.83 51.44
N THR A 34 11.40 14.69 52.08
CA THR A 34 12.11 13.44 51.74
C THR A 34 11.77 12.95 50.34
N PRO A 35 12.68 12.37 49.56
CA PRO A 35 12.37 11.87 48.21
C PRO A 35 11.50 10.62 48.30
N ALA A 36 10.30 10.70 47.72
CA ALA A 36 9.46 9.54 47.45
C ALA A 36 9.94 8.82 46.19
N ALA A 37 9.93 7.48 46.23
CA ALA A 37 10.33 6.61 45.15
C ALA A 37 9.54 6.87 43.84
N PRO A 38 10.13 6.61 42.64
CA PRO A 38 9.48 6.89 41.38
C PRO A 38 8.30 5.93 41.16
N VAL A 39 7.11 6.50 41.20
CA VAL A 39 5.89 5.82 40.75
C VAL A 39 5.93 5.79 39.22
N ALA A 40 5.81 4.61 38.64
CA ALA A 40 5.69 4.41 37.20
C ALA A 40 4.56 5.29 36.63
N SER A 41 4.93 6.26 35.81
CA SER A 41 4.01 7.18 35.17
C SER A 41 3.13 6.43 34.17
N THR A 42 1.89 6.22 34.53
CA THR A 42 0.78 6.04 33.58
C THR A 42 0.74 7.29 32.68
N PRO A 43 0.50 7.18 31.38
CA PRO A 43 0.40 8.38 30.54
C PRO A 43 -0.79 9.22 30.99
N SER A 44 -0.55 10.23 31.80
CA SER A 44 -1.50 11.25 32.23
C SER A 44 -1.52 12.32 31.15
N GLY A 45 -2.52 12.30 30.29
CA GLY A 45 -2.61 13.32 29.25
C GLY A 45 -3.90 13.32 28.45
N THR A 46 -5.04 13.13 29.09
CA THR A 46 -6.24 13.71 28.52
C THR A 46 -6.23 15.18 28.90
N SER A 47 -5.78 16.04 27.97
CA SER A 47 -6.00 17.48 28.07
C SER A 47 -7.48 17.72 28.43
N SER A 48 -7.76 18.49 29.46
CA SER A 48 -9.12 18.91 29.80
C SER A 48 -9.72 19.86 28.75
N GLN A 49 -8.91 20.31 27.81
CA GLN A 49 -9.30 21.17 26.69
C GLN A 49 -9.64 20.32 25.46
N PRO A 50 -10.72 20.65 24.73
CA PRO A 50 -11.04 20.01 23.47
C PRO A 50 -9.89 20.11 22.46
N VAL A 51 -9.57 18.99 21.81
CA VAL A 51 -8.50 18.89 20.81
C VAL A 51 -9.06 18.27 19.53
N THR A 52 -8.68 18.81 18.37
CA THR A 52 -9.05 18.25 17.07
C THR A 52 -7.81 17.76 16.34
N ILE A 53 -7.81 16.51 15.94
CA ILE A 53 -6.76 15.85 15.16
C ILE A 53 -7.16 15.91 13.69
N ALA A 54 -6.33 16.48 12.82
CA ALA A 54 -6.48 16.41 11.38
C ALA A 54 -5.90 15.07 10.88
N HIS A 55 -6.74 14.26 10.23
CA HIS A 55 -6.37 12.94 9.68
C HIS A 55 -6.58 12.96 8.17
N TRP A 56 -5.54 12.61 7.39
CA TRP A 56 -5.64 12.46 5.95
C TRP A 56 -5.38 11.03 5.50
N ASP A 57 -6.25 10.55 4.60
CA ASP A 57 -6.11 9.28 3.90
C ASP A 57 -6.59 9.38 2.43
N TRP A 58 -6.45 8.28 1.67
CA TRP A 58 -7.07 8.10 0.34
C TRP A 58 -8.04 6.92 0.31
N TRP A 59 -8.46 6.42 1.45
CA TRP A 59 -9.24 5.19 1.61
C TRP A 59 -10.74 5.42 1.43
N VAL A 60 -11.18 5.50 0.16
CA VAL A 60 -12.60 5.70 -0.19
C VAL A 60 -13.45 4.50 0.21
N THR A 61 -12.99 3.28 -0.09
CA THR A 61 -13.73 2.04 0.19
C THR A 61 -13.67 1.64 1.66
N GLN A 62 -12.56 1.90 2.33
CA GLN A 62 -12.34 1.66 3.74
C GLN A 62 -12.91 2.78 4.64
N GLY A 63 -13.30 3.88 4.03
CA GLY A 63 -13.79 5.08 4.73
C GLY A 63 -14.83 4.80 5.82
N PRO A 64 -15.88 4.01 5.56
CA PRO A 64 -16.89 3.68 6.59
C PRO A 64 -16.32 2.95 7.81
N THR A 65 -15.28 2.12 7.62
CA THR A 65 -14.61 1.43 8.73
C THR A 65 -13.80 2.41 9.57
N ILE A 66 -13.07 3.34 8.94
CA ILE A 66 -12.35 4.41 9.66
C ILE A 66 -13.35 5.33 10.38
N ASP A 67 -14.50 5.66 9.78
CA ASP A 67 -15.54 6.48 10.42
C ASP A 67 -16.11 5.79 11.67
N ASN A 68 -16.27 4.46 11.64
CA ASN A 68 -16.65 3.70 12.81
C ASN A 68 -15.56 3.73 13.91
N GLU A 69 -14.28 3.62 13.53
CA GLU A 69 -13.18 3.75 14.50
C GLU A 69 -13.12 5.15 15.12
N ILE A 70 -13.38 6.21 14.35
CA ILE A 70 -13.47 7.59 14.84
C ILE A 70 -14.61 7.71 15.88
N LYS A 71 -15.77 7.14 15.60
CA LYS A 71 -16.90 7.12 16.53
C LYS A 71 -16.54 6.45 17.85
N LEU A 72 -16.00 5.21 17.79
CA LEU A 72 -15.59 4.45 18.96
C LEU A 72 -14.47 5.13 19.75
N PHE A 73 -13.54 5.76 19.05
CA PHE A 73 -12.46 6.54 19.65
C PHE A 73 -13.02 7.75 20.42
N HIS A 74 -13.95 8.49 19.82
CA HIS A 74 -14.58 9.64 20.45
C HIS A 74 -15.43 9.25 21.68
N GLU A 75 -16.11 8.09 21.64
CA GLU A 75 -16.81 7.54 22.80
C GLU A 75 -15.87 7.31 23.99
N LYS A 76 -14.64 6.85 23.71
CA LYS A 76 -13.60 6.62 24.73
C LYS A 76 -12.87 7.90 25.17
N TYR A 77 -12.68 8.82 24.24
CA TYR A 77 -11.93 10.07 24.44
C TYR A 77 -12.77 11.30 23.99
N PRO A 78 -13.83 11.66 24.74
CA PRO A 78 -14.82 12.65 24.31
C PRO A 78 -14.25 14.05 24.09
N ASN A 79 -13.09 14.37 24.67
CA ASN A 79 -12.39 15.66 24.47
C ASN A 79 -11.49 15.65 23.23
N VAL A 80 -11.38 14.53 22.50
CA VAL A 80 -10.53 14.42 21.31
C VAL A 80 -11.41 14.12 20.10
N THR A 81 -11.45 15.05 19.15
CA THR A 81 -12.18 14.90 17.89
C THR A 81 -11.18 14.54 16.76
N VAL A 82 -11.52 13.60 15.89
CA VAL A 82 -10.76 13.33 14.68
C VAL A 82 -11.52 13.88 13.48
N GLN A 83 -10.91 14.82 12.78
CA GLN A 83 -11.41 15.38 11.53
C GLN A 83 -10.71 14.68 10.35
N LYS A 84 -11.42 13.71 9.76
CA LYS A 84 -10.91 12.96 8.61
C LYS A 84 -11.14 13.72 7.30
N THR A 85 -10.12 13.72 6.43
CA THR A 85 -10.21 14.17 5.03
C THR A 85 -9.69 13.06 4.14
N THR A 86 -10.56 12.48 3.31
CA THR A 86 -10.18 11.49 2.29
C THR A 86 -9.89 12.21 0.98
N GLN A 87 -8.66 12.07 0.48
CA GLN A 87 -8.17 12.69 -0.74
C GLN A 87 -8.34 11.75 -1.94
N VAL A 88 -8.30 12.31 -3.15
CA VAL A 88 -8.23 11.52 -4.38
C VAL A 88 -6.88 10.80 -4.44
N VAL A 89 -6.89 9.50 -4.67
CA VAL A 89 -5.70 8.62 -4.58
C VAL A 89 -4.53 9.12 -5.42
N ASP A 90 -4.78 9.50 -6.69
CA ASP A 90 -3.73 9.93 -7.62
C ASP A 90 -3.11 11.29 -7.25
N GLN A 91 -3.85 12.12 -6.50
CA GLN A 91 -3.42 13.44 -6.10
C GLN A 91 -2.79 13.45 -4.71
N TYR A 92 -3.07 12.44 -3.91
CA TYR A 92 -2.72 12.40 -2.50
C TYR A 92 -1.24 12.62 -2.22
N PRO A 93 -0.28 11.92 -2.88
CA PRO A 93 1.15 12.12 -2.61
C PRO A 93 1.59 13.58 -2.84
N ASN A 94 1.12 14.17 -3.94
CA ASN A 94 1.46 15.56 -4.29
C ASN A 94 0.82 16.56 -3.32
N LEU A 95 -0.43 16.35 -2.92
CA LEU A 95 -1.13 17.20 -1.95
C LEU A 95 -0.45 17.15 -0.59
N LEU A 96 -0.08 15.96 -0.13
CA LEU A 96 0.64 15.79 1.13
C LEU A 96 2.01 16.46 1.09
N GLN A 97 2.78 16.27 0.01
CA GLN A 97 4.08 16.92 -0.16
C GLN A 97 3.96 18.46 -0.14
N LEU A 98 2.95 19.01 -0.81
CA LEU A 98 2.70 20.45 -0.80
C LEU A 98 2.32 20.95 0.60
N ALA A 99 1.48 20.20 1.33
CA ALA A 99 1.08 20.53 2.70
C ALA A 99 2.29 20.47 3.65
N MET A 100 3.18 19.48 3.51
CA MET A 100 4.43 19.36 4.27
C MET A 100 5.34 20.59 4.02
N LYS A 101 5.52 20.98 2.76
CA LYS A 101 6.34 22.17 2.40
C LYS A 101 5.72 23.48 2.88
N ALA A 102 4.40 23.57 2.92
CA ALA A 102 3.67 24.77 3.37
C ALA A 102 3.53 24.89 4.89
N GLY A 103 3.89 23.85 5.67
CA GLY A 103 3.68 23.84 7.12
C GLY A 103 2.22 23.65 7.53
N THR A 104 1.39 23.07 6.65
CA THR A 104 -0.06 22.83 6.83
C THR A 104 -0.44 21.36 6.77
N ALA A 105 0.53 20.47 7.01
CA ALA A 105 0.30 19.04 7.01
C ALA A 105 -0.71 18.60 8.10
N PRO A 106 -1.47 17.52 7.87
CA PRO A 106 -2.33 16.95 8.91
C PRO A 106 -1.50 16.43 10.10
N ASP A 107 -2.16 16.17 11.23
CA ASP A 107 -1.50 15.62 12.42
C ASP A 107 -1.18 14.13 12.26
N LEU A 108 -2.06 13.39 11.58
CA LEU A 108 -1.87 12.00 11.20
C LEU A 108 -2.19 11.82 9.71
N PHE A 109 -1.40 11.02 9.03
CA PHE A 109 -1.60 10.76 7.61
C PHE A 109 -1.27 9.31 7.26
N LEU A 110 -1.97 8.76 6.27
CA LEU A 110 -1.63 7.50 5.65
C LEU A 110 -0.37 7.72 4.80
N ILE A 111 0.66 6.90 5.02
CA ILE A 111 1.96 7.08 4.38
C ILE A 111 1.88 6.68 2.90
N PRO A 112 2.12 7.60 1.95
CA PRO A 112 2.17 7.26 0.53
C PRO A 112 3.45 6.49 0.18
N SER A 113 3.41 5.74 -0.92
CA SER A 113 4.58 5.02 -1.43
C SER A 113 5.62 5.94 -2.09
N THR A 114 5.21 7.16 -2.45
CA THR A 114 6.08 8.16 -3.10
C THR A 114 5.90 9.53 -2.42
N PRO A 115 7.01 10.18 -2.00
CA PRO A 115 8.37 9.67 -1.98
C PRO A 115 8.50 8.43 -1.06
N GLN A 116 9.60 7.68 -1.15
CA GLN A 116 9.81 6.51 -0.30
C GLN A 116 9.84 6.91 1.18
N LEU A 117 9.48 5.98 2.08
CA LEU A 117 9.40 6.28 3.52
C LEU A 117 10.72 6.83 4.08
N VAL A 118 11.86 6.31 3.66
CA VAL A 118 13.18 6.82 4.07
C VAL A 118 13.38 8.27 3.66
N GLU A 119 12.90 8.67 2.48
CA GLU A 119 12.97 10.07 2.03
C GLU A 119 12.04 10.96 2.87
N GLN A 120 10.83 10.48 3.18
CA GLN A 120 9.89 11.19 4.06
C GLN A 120 10.48 11.40 5.46
N VAL A 121 11.23 10.42 5.98
CA VAL A 121 11.95 10.52 7.26
C VAL A 121 13.07 11.55 7.16
N ASP A 122 13.90 11.49 6.12
CA ASP A 122 15.03 12.42 5.91
C ASP A 122 14.56 13.87 5.70
N GLU A 123 13.43 14.06 5.01
CA GLU A 123 12.79 15.37 4.81
C GLU A 123 12.03 15.86 6.06
N GLY A 124 11.98 15.05 7.11
CA GLY A 124 11.37 15.44 8.39
C GLY A 124 9.84 15.50 8.36
N TRP A 125 9.19 14.69 7.54
CA TRP A 125 7.72 14.62 7.50
C TRP A 125 7.16 13.95 8.75
N LEU A 126 7.84 12.91 9.24
CA LEU A 126 7.38 12.06 10.33
C LEU A 126 8.05 12.41 11.66
N LYS A 127 7.28 12.31 12.71
CA LYS A 127 7.76 12.42 14.09
C LYS A 127 8.28 11.08 14.58
N PRO A 128 9.48 11.01 15.19
CA PRO A 128 9.93 9.82 15.91
C PRO A 128 8.95 9.47 17.04
N LEU A 129 8.59 8.20 17.15
CA LEU A 129 7.57 7.72 18.09
C LEU A 129 8.12 7.12 19.37
N ASN A 130 9.45 6.99 19.53
CA ASN A 130 10.11 6.29 20.65
C ASN A 130 9.66 6.76 22.05
N GLN A 131 9.27 8.02 22.18
CA GLN A 131 8.75 8.57 23.45
C GLN A 131 7.47 7.85 23.91
N TRP A 132 6.64 7.39 22.97
CA TRP A 132 5.35 6.73 23.24
C TRP A 132 5.35 5.24 22.89
N ALA A 133 6.10 4.83 21.86
CA ALA A 133 6.24 3.46 21.41
C ALA A 133 7.19 2.68 22.33
N THR A 134 6.81 2.56 23.61
CA THR A 134 7.57 1.85 24.63
C THR A 134 7.69 0.36 24.30
N ASP A 135 8.66 -0.33 24.93
CA ASP A 135 8.83 -1.79 24.78
C ASP A 135 7.53 -2.55 25.08
N LYS A 136 6.74 -2.08 26.06
CA LYS A 136 5.44 -2.65 26.38
C LYS A 136 4.45 -2.52 25.23
N TRP A 137 4.42 -1.38 24.54
CA TRP A 137 3.55 -1.17 23.40
C TRP A 137 4.04 -2.00 22.21
N GLN A 138 5.35 -1.99 21.92
CA GLN A 138 5.95 -2.80 20.86
C GLN A 138 5.68 -4.30 21.06
N ALA A 139 5.74 -4.79 22.30
CA ALA A 139 5.46 -6.19 22.65
C ALA A 139 4.00 -6.62 22.41
N THR A 140 3.09 -5.70 22.11
CA THR A 140 1.73 -6.05 21.66
C THR A 140 1.68 -6.54 20.23
N PHE A 141 2.71 -6.26 19.43
CA PHE A 141 2.85 -6.69 18.04
C PHE A 141 3.56 -8.04 17.95
N PRO A 142 3.41 -8.78 16.84
CA PRO A 142 4.24 -9.95 16.57
C PRO A 142 5.74 -9.62 16.59
N ALA A 143 6.58 -10.61 16.84
CA ALA A 143 8.01 -10.47 16.70
C ALA A 143 8.39 -9.93 15.31
N GLU A 144 9.47 -9.17 15.23
CA GLU A 144 9.99 -8.57 13.99
C GLU A 144 9.08 -7.52 13.33
N SER A 145 8.02 -7.06 14.02
CA SER A 145 7.13 -6.00 13.52
C SER A 145 7.81 -4.63 13.42
N PHE A 146 8.91 -4.41 14.15
CA PHE A 146 9.69 -3.19 14.11
C PHE A 146 11.10 -3.51 13.57
N ALA A 147 11.35 -3.13 12.33
CA ALA A 147 12.52 -3.52 11.58
C ALA A 147 13.25 -2.31 11.01
N GLU A 148 14.58 -2.25 11.23
CA GLU A 148 15.43 -1.22 10.64
C GLU A 148 15.35 -1.27 9.11
N GLY A 149 15.29 -0.09 8.47
CA GLY A 149 15.11 0.05 7.03
C GLY A 149 13.67 -0.18 6.53
N SER A 150 12.71 -0.47 7.43
CA SER A 150 11.30 -0.65 7.08
C SER A 150 10.38 0.37 7.78
N ASN A 151 10.33 0.36 9.10
CA ASN A 151 9.56 1.28 9.93
C ASN A 151 10.38 1.89 11.08
N VAL A 152 11.62 1.46 11.17
CA VAL A 152 12.65 1.99 12.08
C VAL A 152 13.79 2.51 11.23
N PHE A 153 14.32 3.71 11.55
CA PHE A 153 15.46 4.32 10.88
C PHE A 153 16.38 4.93 11.93
N GLN A 154 17.64 4.49 11.93
CA GLN A 154 18.65 4.93 12.90
C GLN A 154 18.17 4.73 14.36
N GLY A 155 17.54 3.59 14.63
CA GLY A 155 17.01 3.22 15.94
C GLY A 155 15.76 4.00 16.38
N LYS A 156 15.14 4.77 15.50
CA LYS A 156 13.91 5.52 15.77
C LYS A 156 12.73 4.94 15.02
N ILE A 157 11.65 4.68 15.75
CA ILE A 157 10.38 4.19 15.19
C ILE A 157 9.62 5.38 14.61
N TYR A 158 9.18 5.29 13.34
CA TYR A 158 8.43 6.33 12.66
C TYR A 158 7.01 5.92 12.28
N THR A 159 6.77 4.61 12.13
CA THR A 159 5.45 4.05 11.85
C THR A 159 5.32 2.67 12.47
N ALA A 160 4.16 2.03 12.30
CA ALA A 160 3.90 0.65 12.69
C ALA A 160 3.31 -0.12 11.51
N PRO A 161 3.51 -1.44 11.45
CA PRO A 161 2.87 -2.26 10.44
C PRO A 161 1.36 -2.27 10.65
N PHE A 162 0.62 -2.03 9.57
CA PHE A 162 -0.83 -2.01 9.59
C PHE A 162 -1.41 -3.31 9.01
N ASP A 163 -0.98 -3.67 7.81
CA ASP A 163 -1.48 -4.84 7.10
C ASP A 163 -0.78 -6.13 7.54
N GLY A 164 -1.52 -7.24 7.48
CA GLY A 164 -1.00 -8.59 7.67
C GLY A 164 -0.44 -9.16 6.37
N PRO A 165 0.20 -10.35 6.46
CA PRO A 165 0.74 -11.01 5.28
C PRO A 165 -0.42 -11.49 4.39
N ALA A 166 -0.60 -10.82 3.26
CA ALA A 166 -1.60 -11.14 2.25
C ALA A 166 -1.07 -10.80 0.86
N PRO A 167 -1.49 -11.53 -0.20
CA PRO A 167 -1.27 -11.07 -1.54
C PRO A 167 -1.93 -9.71 -1.72
N TRP A 168 -1.19 -8.77 -2.27
CA TRP A 168 -1.72 -7.45 -2.56
C TRP A 168 -2.87 -7.50 -3.57
N LEU A 169 -2.72 -8.32 -4.62
CA LEU A 169 -3.72 -8.51 -5.67
C LEU A 169 -4.10 -9.99 -5.81
N GLN A 170 -5.36 -10.22 -6.18
CA GLN A 170 -5.96 -11.52 -6.45
C GLN A 170 -6.66 -11.51 -7.80
N LEU A 171 -7.01 -12.68 -8.33
CA LEU A 171 -7.93 -12.79 -9.45
C LEU A 171 -9.37 -12.87 -8.94
N TYR A 172 -10.20 -11.97 -9.44
CA TYR A 172 -11.65 -12.00 -9.29
C TYR A 172 -12.30 -12.60 -10.53
N VAL A 173 -13.24 -13.51 -10.34
CA VAL A 173 -14.01 -14.16 -11.41
C VAL A 173 -15.49 -13.84 -11.23
N ASN A 174 -16.16 -13.39 -12.27
CA ASN A 174 -17.61 -13.18 -12.27
C ASN A 174 -18.29 -14.52 -12.54
N ASP A 175 -18.83 -15.15 -11.50
CA ASP A 175 -19.38 -16.50 -11.54
C ASP A 175 -20.55 -16.64 -12.51
N LYS A 176 -21.36 -15.61 -12.65
CA LYS A 176 -22.49 -15.59 -13.60
C LYS A 176 -22.00 -15.71 -15.05
N LEU A 177 -20.94 -15.00 -15.40
CA LEU A 177 -20.38 -15.04 -16.76
C LEU A 177 -19.66 -16.36 -17.04
N PHE A 178 -18.98 -16.92 -16.05
CA PHE A 178 -18.35 -18.24 -16.16
C PHE A 178 -19.41 -19.33 -16.38
N LYS A 179 -20.48 -19.33 -15.58
CA LYS A 179 -21.63 -20.26 -15.75
C LYS A 179 -22.27 -20.11 -17.13
N ALA A 180 -22.47 -18.88 -17.60
CA ALA A 180 -23.05 -18.62 -18.93
C ALA A 180 -22.16 -19.12 -20.09
N ALA A 181 -20.84 -19.16 -19.89
CA ALA A 181 -19.89 -19.70 -20.86
C ALA A 181 -19.64 -21.21 -20.71
N GLY A 182 -20.31 -21.89 -19.77
CA GLY A 182 -20.16 -23.33 -19.53
C GLY A 182 -18.86 -23.70 -18.81
N LEU A 183 -18.19 -22.73 -18.15
CA LEU A 183 -16.93 -22.93 -17.41
C LEU A 183 -17.22 -23.38 -15.97
N VAL A 184 -17.78 -24.55 -15.84
CA VAL A 184 -18.20 -25.16 -14.57
C VAL A 184 -17.83 -26.65 -14.55
N ASP A 185 -17.58 -27.16 -13.35
CA ASP A 185 -17.38 -28.58 -13.12
C ASP A 185 -18.71 -29.39 -13.23
N ALA A 186 -18.61 -30.70 -13.06
CA ALA A 186 -19.79 -31.60 -13.14
C ALA A 186 -20.87 -31.30 -12.07
N SER A 187 -20.52 -30.58 -11.01
CA SER A 187 -21.47 -30.13 -9.97
C SER A 187 -22.10 -28.77 -10.25
N GLY A 188 -21.68 -28.09 -11.32
CA GLY A 188 -22.12 -26.73 -11.67
C GLY A 188 -21.35 -25.63 -10.92
N LYS A 189 -20.28 -25.94 -10.22
CA LYS A 189 -19.39 -24.98 -9.58
C LYS A 189 -18.44 -24.37 -10.61
N VAL A 190 -18.19 -23.06 -10.50
CA VAL A 190 -17.26 -22.34 -11.38
C VAL A 190 -15.85 -22.92 -11.29
N GLU A 191 -15.27 -23.23 -12.43
CA GLU A 191 -13.85 -23.61 -12.59
C GLU A 191 -13.03 -22.35 -12.89
N ALA A 192 -12.54 -21.70 -11.83
CA ALA A 192 -11.67 -20.56 -11.99
C ALA A 192 -10.29 -20.96 -12.53
N PRO A 193 -9.71 -20.19 -13.46
CA PRO A 193 -8.44 -20.54 -14.08
C PRO A 193 -7.28 -20.43 -13.08
N ARG A 194 -6.35 -21.40 -13.14
CA ARG A 194 -5.15 -21.49 -12.32
C ARG A 194 -3.88 -21.20 -13.11
N THR A 195 -3.94 -21.36 -14.43
CA THR A 195 -2.80 -21.12 -15.32
C THR A 195 -3.11 -20.03 -16.35
N TRP A 196 -2.07 -19.42 -16.91
CA TRP A 196 -2.25 -18.43 -17.98
C TRP A 196 -2.97 -19.00 -19.20
N SER A 197 -2.70 -20.27 -19.51
CA SER A 197 -3.39 -20.97 -20.60
C SER A 197 -4.89 -21.09 -20.32
N GLU A 198 -5.27 -21.49 -19.11
CA GLU A 198 -6.69 -21.56 -18.69
C GLU A 198 -7.36 -20.18 -18.69
N VAL A 199 -6.63 -19.10 -18.27
CA VAL A 199 -7.13 -17.72 -18.39
C VAL A 199 -7.48 -17.38 -19.84
N ARG A 200 -6.57 -17.67 -20.77
CA ARG A 200 -6.77 -17.34 -22.20
C ARG A 200 -7.96 -18.13 -22.78
N VAL A 201 -8.05 -19.41 -22.46
CA VAL A 201 -9.17 -20.27 -22.90
C VAL A 201 -10.50 -19.75 -22.33
N ALA A 202 -10.55 -19.44 -21.04
CA ALA A 202 -11.73 -18.87 -20.40
C ALA A 202 -12.10 -17.52 -20.99
N ALA A 203 -11.12 -16.64 -21.22
CA ALA A 203 -11.34 -15.32 -21.81
C ALA A 203 -11.94 -15.39 -23.21
N GLN A 204 -11.45 -16.30 -24.06
CA GLN A 204 -12.00 -16.54 -25.40
C GLN A 204 -13.42 -17.10 -25.35
N ALA A 205 -13.67 -18.10 -24.49
CA ALA A 205 -14.99 -18.72 -24.35
C ALA A 205 -16.05 -17.69 -23.90
N ILE A 206 -15.73 -16.88 -22.91
CA ILE A 206 -16.61 -15.83 -22.37
C ILE A 206 -16.86 -14.76 -23.43
N THR A 207 -15.83 -14.27 -24.11
CA THR A 207 -15.96 -13.24 -25.15
C THR A 207 -16.85 -13.74 -26.31
N LYS A 208 -16.66 -15.00 -26.71
CA LYS A 208 -17.50 -15.65 -27.74
C LYS A 208 -18.95 -15.76 -27.27
N ALA A 209 -19.19 -16.25 -26.05
CA ALA A 209 -20.53 -16.37 -25.49
C ALA A 209 -21.23 -15.01 -25.35
N GLY A 210 -20.47 -13.95 -25.06
CA GLY A 210 -20.94 -12.58 -24.91
C GLY A 210 -21.24 -11.84 -26.21
N GLY A 211 -20.98 -12.44 -27.38
CA GLY A 211 -21.31 -11.88 -28.69
C GLY A 211 -20.69 -10.51 -28.96
N GLY A 212 -19.50 -10.21 -28.44
CA GLY A 212 -18.79 -8.93 -28.58
C GLY A 212 -19.21 -7.82 -27.61
N ASN A 213 -20.15 -8.09 -26.70
CA ASN A 213 -20.61 -7.14 -25.68
C ASN A 213 -20.03 -7.44 -24.28
N VAL A 214 -19.54 -8.67 -24.08
CA VAL A 214 -18.89 -9.12 -22.84
C VAL A 214 -17.48 -9.60 -23.18
N PHE A 215 -16.52 -9.28 -22.32
CA PHE A 215 -15.12 -9.61 -22.53
C PHE A 215 -14.64 -10.58 -21.45
N GLY A 216 -13.62 -11.37 -21.77
CA GLY A 216 -13.02 -12.29 -20.80
C GLY A 216 -12.23 -11.58 -19.72
N TRP A 217 -11.53 -10.52 -20.08
CA TRP A 217 -10.61 -9.79 -19.20
C TRP A 217 -10.83 -8.29 -19.24
N GLY A 218 -10.66 -7.62 -18.09
CA GLY A 218 -10.76 -6.17 -18.04
C GLY A 218 -9.90 -5.54 -16.95
N PHE A 219 -9.55 -4.29 -17.17
CA PHE A 219 -8.88 -3.39 -16.24
C PHE A 219 -9.14 -1.95 -16.66
N GLY A 220 -8.79 -0.98 -15.80
CA GLY A 220 -8.89 0.45 -16.11
C GLY A 220 -7.59 1.15 -15.78
N ASP A 221 -6.90 1.72 -16.78
CA ASP A 221 -5.56 2.32 -16.63
C ASP A 221 -5.48 3.78 -17.08
N LYS A 222 -6.58 4.51 -17.06
CA LYS A 222 -6.57 5.95 -17.37
C LYS A 222 -5.61 6.73 -16.46
N GLN A 223 -5.46 6.32 -15.21
CA GLN A 223 -4.55 6.88 -14.22
C GLN A 223 -3.10 6.38 -14.34
N LYS A 224 -2.80 5.48 -15.29
CA LYS A 224 -1.44 4.95 -15.57
C LYS A 224 -0.78 4.24 -14.38
N THR A 225 -1.53 3.39 -13.69
CA THR A 225 -1.04 2.62 -12.54
C THR A 225 -1.43 1.14 -12.59
N VAL A 226 -2.53 0.80 -13.30
CA VAL A 226 -3.13 -0.53 -13.26
C VAL A 226 -2.59 -1.47 -14.33
N LEU A 227 -2.03 -0.96 -15.42
CA LEU A 227 -1.41 -1.81 -16.44
C LEU A 227 -0.19 -2.59 -15.87
N PRO A 228 0.72 -2.02 -15.07
CA PRO A 228 1.74 -2.79 -14.36
C PRO A 228 1.18 -3.80 -13.34
N TRP A 229 -0.04 -3.60 -12.80
CA TRP A 229 -0.64 -4.60 -11.92
C TRP A 229 -0.86 -5.93 -12.65
N GLN A 230 -1.05 -5.90 -13.97
CA GLN A 230 -1.22 -7.10 -14.78
C GLN A 230 0.06 -7.96 -14.79
N LEU A 231 1.25 -7.36 -14.53
CA LEU A 231 2.52 -8.08 -14.34
C LEU A 231 2.52 -8.96 -13.07
N MET A 232 1.58 -8.78 -12.15
CA MET A 232 1.50 -9.64 -10.96
C MET A 232 1.25 -11.11 -11.30
N LEU A 233 0.83 -11.44 -12.51
CA LEU A 233 0.86 -12.82 -13.02
C LEU A 233 2.29 -13.38 -13.11
N CYS A 234 3.29 -12.53 -13.33
CA CYS A 234 4.70 -12.91 -13.28
C CYS A 234 5.17 -13.22 -11.86
N GLN A 235 4.53 -12.58 -10.83
CA GLN A 235 4.86 -12.81 -9.42
C GLN A 235 4.73 -14.27 -9.01
N THR A 236 3.74 -14.98 -9.55
CA THR A 236 3.50 -16.41 -9.30
C THR A 236 4.25 -17.33 -10.26
N SER A 237 5.05 -16.76 -11.16
CA SER A 237 5.69 -17.44 -12.29
C SER A 237 7.21 -17.21 -12.36
N GLY A 238 7.87 -16.96 -11.22
CA GLY A 238 9.32 -16.88 -11.11
C GLY A 238 9.94 -15.47 -11.17
N ALA A 239 9.11 -14.39 -11.17
CA ALA A 239 9.57 -13.03 -10.97
C ALA A 239 9.24 -12.57 -9.54
N PRO A 240 10.18 -12.64 -8.59
CA PRO A 240 9.89 -12.36 -7.17
C PRO A 240 9.52 -10.90 -6.89
N ASP A 241 9.87 -9.99 -7.79
CA ASP A 241 9.43 -8.60 -7.81
C ASP A 241 8.90 -8.28 -9.22
N ALA A 242 7.64 -8.65 -9.47
CA ALA A 242 7.04 -8.53 -10.78
C ALA A 242 6.82 -7.09 -11.25
N GLN A 243 6.69 -6.14 -10.34
CA GLN A 243 6.47 -4.73 -10.67
C GLN A 243 7.74 -3.89 -10.62
N GLY A 244 8.69 -4.24 -9.76
CA GLY A 244 9.97 -3.54 -9.65
C GLY A 244 11.07 -4.16 -10.52
N GLY A 245 10.91 -5.42 -10.94
CA GLY A 245 11.86 -6.13 -11.80
C GLY A 245 13.17 -6.55 -11.14
N PHE A 246 13.40 -6.24 -9.88
CA PHE A 246 14.63 -6.55 -9.16
C PHE A 246 14.61 -7.98 -8.60
N ASP A 247 15.64 -8.76 -8.85
CA ASP A 247 15.78 -10.13 -8.31
C ASP A 247 16.94 -10.20 -7.31
N LEU A 248 16.61 -10.26 -6.02
CA LEU A 248 17.60 -10.39 -4.95
C LEU A 248 18.51 -11.62 -5.10
N ARG A 249 18.10 -12.70 -5.78
CA ARG A 249 18.97 -13.85 -6.03
C ARG A 249 20.13 -13.48 -6.95
N LYS A 250 19.91 -12.53 -7.86
CA LYS A 250 20.87 -12.05 -8.85
C LYS A 250 21.53 -10.75 -8.43
N GLY A 251 20.87 -9.94 -7.61
CA GLY A 251 21.30 -8.60 -7.21
C GLY A 251 21.20 -7.59 -8.35
N SER A 252 20.26 -7.77 -9.27
CA SER A 252 20.08 -6.94 -10.47
C SER A 252 18.64 -6.94 -10.95
N TYR A 253 18.28 -5.98 -11.77
CA TYR A 253 17.04 -5.99 -12.51
C TYR A 253 17.00 -7.13 -13.54
N THR A 254 15.81 -7.64 -13.84
CA THR A 254 15.66 -8.86 -14.66
C THR A 254 14.60 -8.73 -15.74
N TRP A 255 14.21 -7.52 -16.12
CA TRP A 255 13.18 -7.25 -17.11
C TRP A 255 13.37 -8.03 -18.43
N SER A 256 14.60 -8.10 -18.93
CA SER A 256 14.96 -8.83 -20.16
C SER A 256 15.52 -10.21 -19.89
N SER A 257 16.26 -10.39 -18.78
CA SER A 257 16.96 -11.63 -18.46
C SER A 257 16.10 -12.70 -17.81
N ASN A 258 14.92 -12.34 -17.27
CA ASN A 258 13.89 -13.29 -16.85
C ASN A 258 12.87 -13.45 -17.98
N PRO A 259 12.76 -14.64 -18.61
CA PRO A 259 11.88 -14.84 -19.75
C PRO A 259 10.40 -14.62 -19.46
N VAL A 260 9.99 -14.75 -18.21
CA VAL A 260 8.58 -14.64 -17.80
C VAL A 260 7.94 -13.29 -18.17
N PHE A 261 8.71 -12.20 -18.18
CA PHE A 261 8.19 -10.89 -18.60
C PHE A 261 7.82 -10.84 -20.09
N LEU A 262 8.66 -11.42 -20.94
CA LEU A 262 8.35 -11.50 -22.36
C LEU A 262 7.22 -12.50 -22.64
N ASP A 263 7.19 -13.63 -21.92
CA ASP A 263 6.11 -14.61 -22.02
C ASP A 263 4.77 -13.98 -21.61
N TRP A 264 4.77 -13.16 -20.56
CA TRP A 264 3.59 -12.40 -20.15
C TRP A 264 3.16 -11.41 -21.23
N ILE A 265 4.08 -10.66 -21.83
CA ILE A 265 3.74 -9.71 -22.92
C ILE A 265 3.10 -10.48 -24.08
N ASN A 266 3.68 -11.62 -24.50
CA ASN A 266 3.11 -12.46 -25.55
C ASN A 266 1.70 -12.97 -25.21
N PHE A 267 1.52 -13.43 -23.98
CA PHE A 267 0.22 -13.87 -23.46
C PHE A 267 -0.81 -12.75 -23.46
N PHE A 268 -0.46 -11.60 -22.90
CA PHE A 268 -1.37 -10.48 -22.72
C PHE A 268 -1.75 -9.82 -24.05
N MET A 269 -0.77 -9.61 -24.93
CA MET A 269 -1.00 -9.11 -26.28
C MET A 269 -1.74 -10.10 -27.17
N GLY A 270 -1.55 -11.41 -26.93
CA GLY A 270 -2.35 -12.46 -27.55
C GLY A 270 -3.84 -12.32 -27.22
N MET A 271 -4.19 -12.20 -25.93
CA MET A 271 -5.59 -11.96 -25.50
C MET A 271 -6.17 -10.67 -26.07
N LYS A 272 -5.34 -9.60 -26.17
CA LYS A 272 -5.76 -8.35 -26.80
C LYS A 272 -6.04 -8.54 -28.31
N GLY A 273 -5.14 -9.22 -29.01
CA GLY A 273 -5.29 -9.51 -30.46
C GLY A 273 -6.53 -10.38 -30.77
N GLU A 274 -6.95 -11.23 -29.85
CA GLU A 274 -8.15 -12.05 -29.89
C GLU A 274 -9.43 -11.29 -29.51
N GLY A 275 -9.33 -10.03 -29.11
CA GLY A 275 -10.45 -9.21 -28.65
C GLY A 275 -11.02 -9.65 -27.31
N SER A 276 -10.26 -10.39 -26.49
CA SER A 276 -10.70 -10.89 -25.19
C SER A 276 -10.55 -9.88 -24.03
N ILE A 277 -9.85 -8.77 -24.28
CA ILE A 277 -9.68 -7.67 -23.31
C ILE A 277 -10.66 -6.55 -23.64
N VAL A 278 -11.27 -5.94 -22.60
CA VAL A 278 -12.17 -4.79 -22.78
C VAL A 278 -11.47 -3.68 -23.57
N PRO A 279 -12.07 -3.16 -24.66
CA PRO A 279 -11.39 -2.21 -25.55
C PRO A 279 -11.02 -0.88 -24.89
N GLU A 280 -11.85 -0.44 -23.93
CA GLU A 280 -11.73 0.85 -23.23
C GLU A 280 -10.68 0.85 -22.11
N ALA A 281 -9.92 -0.23 -21.92
CA ALA A 281 -9.02 -0.46 -20.77
C ALA A 281 -8.09 0.73 -20.44
N LEU A 282 -7.53 1.42 -21.45
CA LEU A 282 -6.66 2.58 -21.22
C LEU A 282 -7.42 3.92 -21.06
N SER A 283 -8.73 3.94 -21.28
CA SER A 283 -9.55 5.17 -21.23
C SER A 283 -10.47 5.27 -20.02
N ILE A 284 -10.72 4.16 -19.34
CA ILE A 284 -11.46 4.10 -18.07
C ILE A 284 -10.49 4.01 -16.89
N ASP A 285 -10.91 4.53 -15.75
CA ASP A 285 -10.17 4.37 -14.48
C ASP A 285 -10.49 3.04 -13.78
N ASP A 286 -9.73 2.73 -12.73
CA ASP A 286 -9.89 1.49 -11.95
C ASP A 286 -11.27 1.39 -11.31
N GLU A 287 -11.82 2.50 -10.80
CA GLU A 287 -13.16 2.53 -10.22
C GLU A 287 -14.25 2.17 -11.25
N THR A 288 -14.14 2.71 -12.46
CA THR A 288 -15.05 2.38 -13.58
C THR A 288 -14.90 0.91 -13.98
N ALA A 289 -13.68 0.39 -14.04
CA ALA A 289 -13.44 -1.03 -14.32
C ALA A 289 -14.09 -1.95 -13.29
N ARG A 290 -14.04 -1.60 -12.00
CA ARG A 290 -14.73 -2.34 -10.94
C ARG A 290 -16.25 -2.37 -11.14
N VAL A 291 -16.85 -1.26 -11.55
CA VAL A 291 -18.28 -1.19 -11.90
C VAL A 291 -18.58 -2.06 -13.13
N TYR A 292 -17.73 -2.02 -14.15
CA TYR A 292 -17.87 -2.86 -15.35
C TYR A 292 -17.82 -4.35 -15.01
N PHE A 293 -16.90 -4.77 -14.14
CA PHE A 293 -16.85 -6.14 -13.65
C PHE A 293 -18.14 -6.53 -12.93
N ALA A 294 -18.59 -5.70 -11.98
CA ALA A 294 -19.80 -5.97 -11.20
C ALA A 294 -21.08 -6.01 -12.05
N THR A 295 -21.15 -5.22 -13.12
CA THR A 295 -22.27 -5.19 -14.06
C THR A 295 -22.16 -6.22 -15.20
N GLY A 296 -21.07 -7.01 -15.23
CA GLY A 296 -20.90 -8.09 -16.19
C GLY A 296 -20.39 -7.67 -17.57
N LYS A 297 -19.68 -6.55 -17.68
CA LYS A 297 -19.04 -6.13 -18.92
C LYS A 297 -17.83 -7.03 -19.26
N PHE A 298 -17.15 -7.55 -18.25
CA PHE A 298 -16.07 -8.54 -18.39
C PHE A 298 -16.02 -9.47 -17.17
N ALA A 299 -15.36 -10.63 -17.32
CA ALA A 299 -15.48 -11.74 -16.39
C ALA A 299 -14.30 -11.94 -15.46
N MET A 300 -13.12 -11.43 -15.78
CA MET A 300 -11.91 -11.57 -14.97
C MET A 300 -11.26 -10.22 -14.71
N LEU A 301 -10.87 -9.98 -13.45
CA LEU A 301 -10.26 -8.74 -12.97
C LEU A 301 -9.15 -9.06 -11.96
N ILE A 302 -7.96 -8.51 -12.16
CA ILE A 302 -6.94 -8.44 -11.09
C ILE A 302 -7.27 -7.24 -10.20
N GLY A 303 -7.36 -7.47 -8.89
CA GLY A 303 -7.63 -6.41 -7.94
C GLY A 303 -7.37 -6.82 -6.50
N GLY A 304 -7.44 -5.88 -5.60
CA GLY A 304 -7.21 -6.10 -4.17
C GLY A 304 -8.51 -6.32 -3.39
N VAL A 305 -8.37 -6.65 -2.11
CA VAL A 305 -9.48 -6.90 -1.19
C VAL A 305 -10.46 -5.71 -1.09
N TRP A 306 -9.99 -4.49 -1.32
CA TRP A 306 -10.82 -3.28 -1.34
C TRP A 306 -11.94 -3.31 -2.39
N ASN A 307 -11.83 -4.13 -3.43
CA ASN A 307 -12.90 -4.30 -4.41
C ASN A 307 -14.18 -4.84 -3.76
N GLN A 308 -14.05 -5.78 -2.83
CA GLN A 308 -15.20 -6.41 -2.16
C GLN A 308 -15.99 -5.40 -1.33
N SER A 309 -15.31 -4.58 -0.53
CA SER A 309 -15.98 -3.51 0.22
C SER A 309 -16.50 -2.39 -0.69
N GLY A 310 -15.83 -2.13 -1.81
CA GLY A 310 -16.29 -1.22 -2.86
C GLY A 310 -17.62 -1.69 -3.46
N TRP A 311 -17.71 -2.94 -3.91
CA TRP A 311 -18.95 -3.52 -4.46
C TRP A 311 -20.07 -3.62 -3.44
N ALA A 312 -19.78 -3.99 -2.20
CA ALA A 312 -20.78 -4.00 -1.14
C ALA A 312 -21.46 -2.63 -0.96
N LYS A 313 -20.77 -1.54 -1.29
CA LYS A 313 -21.31 -0.17 -1.23
C LYS A 313 -21.98 0.27 -2.53
N THR A 314 -21.36 0.01 -3.69
CA THR A 314 -21.80 0.57 -4.98
C THR A 314 -22.71 -0.37 -5.76
N ASN A 315 -22.59 -1.68 -5.56
CA ASN A 315 -23.31 -2.74 -6.26
C ASN A 315 -23.72 -3.83 -5.26
N PRO A 316 -24.55 -3.55 -4.24
CA PRO A 316 -24.82 -4.45 -3.12
C PRO A 316 -25.43 -5.79 -3.54
N ASP A 317 -26.13 -5.84 -4.67
CA ASP A 317 -26.69 -7.07 -5.23
C ASP A 317 -25.68 -7.95 -5.97
N PHE A 318 -24.45 -7.43 -6.20
CA PHE A 318 -23.37 -8.18 -6.83
C PHE A 318 -22.63 -9.04 -5.81
N THR A 319 -23.05 -10.29 -5.66
CA THR A 319 -22.48 -11.27 -4.73
C THR A 319 -21.97 -12.54 -5.42
N ASP A 320 -22.29 -12.73 -6.71
CA ASP A 320 -21.97 -13.93 -7.49
C ASP A 320 -20.60 -13.77 -8.17
N TYR A 321 -19.55 -13.80 -7.34
CA TYR A 321 -18.14 -13.78 -7.76
C TYR A 321 -17.28 -14.60 -6.83
N SER A 322 -16.17 -15.09 -7.37
CA SER A 322 -15.15 -15.85 -6.62
C SER A 322 -13.80 -15.11 -6.60
N VAL A 323 -13.01 -15.38 -5.56
CA VAL A 323 -11.65 -14.87 -5.38
C VAL A 323 -10.68 -16.03 -5.37
N VAL A 324 -9.68 -15.98 -6.25
CA VAL A 324 -8.67 -17.04 -6.37
C VAL A 324 -7.26 -16.45 -6.44
N SER A 325 -6.27 -17.29 -6.20
CA SER A 325 -4.86 -16.92 -6.39
C SER A 325 -4.62 -16.46 -7.82
N LEU A 326 -3.63 -15.58 -8.02
CA LEU A 326 -3.22 -15.22 -9.37
C LEU A 326 -2.75 -16.44 -10.13
N PRO A 327 -3.21 -16.63 -11.38
CA PRO A 327 -2.76 -17.70 -12.25
C PRO A 327 -1.25 -17.65 -12.53
N HIS A 328 -0.66 -18.81 -12.70
CA HIS A 328 0.76 -18.97 -12.97
C HIS A 328 1.02 -19.56 -14.38
N LEU A 329 2.26 -19.45 -14.87
CA LEU A 329 2.63 -19.88 -16.21
C LEU A 329 2.61 -21.40 -16.36
N GLY A 330 3.20 -22.12 -15.40
CA GLY A 330 3.33 -23.58 -15.41
C GLY A 330 2.14 -24.30 -14.77
N GLU A 331 2.32 -25.56 -14.37
CA GLU A 331 1.30 -26.37 -13.69
C GLU A 331 1.16 -26.04 -12.19
N LYS A 332 2.20 -25.46 -11.61
CA LYS A 332 2.27 -25.02 -10.21
C LYS A 332 2.99 -23.68 -10.13
N PRO A 333 2.78 -22.89 -9.07
CA PRO A 333 3.51 -21.65 -8.86
C PRO A 333 5.02 -21.88 -8.73
N ASP A 334 5.82 -21.07 -9.41
CA ASP A 334 7.28 -21.03 -9.29
C ASP A 334 7.75 -20.03 -8.23
N SER A 335 6.84 -19.15 -7.80
CA SER A 335 7.06 -18.14 -6.78
C SER A 335 5.73 -17.69 -6.17
N TYR A 336 5.79 -16.87 -5.15
CA TYR A 336 4.63 -16.43 -4.37
C TYR A 336 4.64 -14.91 -4.17
N PHE A 337 3.65 -14.39 -3.45
CA PHE A 337 3.76 -13.06 -2.86
C PHE A 337 4.70 -13.11 -1.66
N TYR A 338 5.44 -12.02 -1.46
CA TYR A 338 6.44 -11.97 -0.40
C TYR A 338 6.14 -10.87 0.58
N THR A 339 6.40 -11.15 1.86
CA THR A 339 6.39 -10.19 2.96
C THR A 339 7.78 -10.08 3.57
N SER A 340 8.06 -8.94 4.17
CA SER A 340 9.29 -8.68 4.91
C SER A 340 8.95 -8.29 6.35
N PRO A 341 9.88 -8.42 7.31
CA PRO A 341 9.72 -7.86 8.64
C PRO A 341 9.46 -6.35 8.60
N GLY A 342 8.75 -5.85 9.60
CA GLY A 342 8.35 -4.46 9.66
C GLY A 342 7.03 -4.21 8.96
N GLY A 343 6.87 -3.02 8.43
CA GLY A 343 5.66 -2.61 7.70
C GLY A 343 5.36 -1.13 7.84
N VAL A 344 4.42 -0.66 7.03
CA VAL A 344 4.06 0.74 6.90
C VAL A 344 2.55 0.88 7.07
N GLY A 345 2.13 1.97 7.69
CA GLY A 345 0.72 2.32 7.88
C GLY A 345 0.56 3.83 7.95
N PHE A 346 0.20 4.34 9.11
CA PHE A 346 0.05 5.77 9.34
C PHE A 346 1.35 6.39 9.87
N GLY A 347 1.53 7.68 9.59
CA GLY A 347 2.58 8.51 10.16
C GLY A 347 2.02 9.64 11.02
N VAL A 348 2.66 9.91 12.15
CA VAL A 348 2.40 11.12 12.93
C VAL A 348 3.27 12.23 12.36
N SER A 349 2.66 13.35 11.98
CA SER A 349 3.37 14.47 11.39
C SER A 349 4.36 15.11 12.37
N ASN A 350 5.56 15.39 11.91
CA ASN A 350 6.52 16.16 12.69
C ASN A 350 6.07 17.61 12.92
N GLN A 351 5.13 18.11 12.13
CA GLN A 351 4.56 19.47 12.24
C GLN A 351 3.42 19.57 13.27
N THR A 352 2.89 18.43 13.76
CA THR A 352 1.78 18.43 14.72
C THR A 352 2.11 19.23 15.98
N LYS A 353 1.16 20.04 16.44
CA LYS A 353 1.22 20.79 17.70
C LYS A 353 0.58 20.02 18.86
N ILE A 354 -0.03 18.87 18.58
CA ILE A 354 -0.78 18.05 19.52
C ILE A 354 -0.28 16.59 19.49
N PRO A 355 1.04 16.34 19.65
CA PRO A 355 1.62 15.03 19.40
C PRO A 355 1.05 13.92 20.30
N ASP A 356 0.69 14.21 21.55
CA ASP A 356 0.09 13.22 22.45
C ASP A 356 -1.29 12.78 21.97
N ALA A 357 -2.13 13.70 21.51
CA ALA A 357 -3.42 13.37 20.94
C ALA A 357 -3.29 12.60 19.62
N ALA A 358 -2.37 13.03 18.75
CA ALA A 358 -2.06 12.33 17.50
C ALA A 358 -1.58 10.89 17.75
N TRP A 359 -0.73 10.68 18.78
CA TRP A 359 -0.32 9.36 19.24
C TRP A 359 -1.50 8.51 19.75
N LEU A 360 -2.43 9.08 20.52
CA LEU A 360 -3.61 8.34 20.98
C LEU A 360 -4.40 7.77 19.80
N TRP A 361 -4.62 8.56 18.76
CA TRP A 361 -5.31 8.11 17.55
C TRP A 361 -4.48 7.11 16.75
N PHE A 362 -3.19 7.36 16.56
CA PHE A 362 -2.26 6.42 15.94
C PHE A 362 -2.26 5.07 16.63
N SER A 363 -2.10 5.04 17.97
CA SER A 363 -2.06 3.80 18.74
C SER A 363 -3.41 3.07 18.77
N TRP A 364 -4.53 3.81 18.71
CA TRP A 364 -5.87 3.23 18.56
C TRP A 364 -6.00 2.46 17.25
N LEU A 365 -5.66 3.08 16.12
CA LEU A 365 -5.73 2.45 14.79
C LEU A 365 -4.82 1.21 14.68
N ASN A 366 -3.72 1.20 15.41
CA ASN A 366 -2.75 0.11 15.46
C ASN A 366 -2.95 -0.84 16.66
N SER A 367 -4.15 -0.86 17.26
CA SER A 367 -4.51 -1.82 18.32
C SER A 367 -5.06 -3.12 17.75
N LYS A 368 -4.96 -4.21 18.54
CA LYS A 368 -5.51 -5.52 18.18
C LYS A 368 -7.03 -5.48 18.05
N GLU A 369 -7.71 -4.66 18.87
CA GLU A 369 -9.15 -4.47 18.81
C GLU A 369 -9.59 -3.80 17.51
N ALA A 370 -8.94 -2.72 17.09
CA ALA A 370 -9.20 -2.08 15.81
C ALA A 370 -8.88 -3.02 14.64
N ALA A 371 -7.79 -3.78 14.74
CA ALA A 371 -7.43 -4.79 13.76
C ALA A 371 -8.52 -5.87 13.61
N THR A 372 -9.07 -6.36 14.72
CA THR A 372 -10.15 -7.35 14.70
C THR A 372 -11.40 -6.81 14.01
N ARG A 373 -11.81 -5.57 14.34
CA ARG A 373 -12.96 -4.91 13.68
C ARG A 373 -12.72 -4.68 12.18
N TRP A 374 -11.48 -4.35 11.80
CA TRP A 374 -11.08 -4.19 10.41
C TRP A 374 -11.28 -5.48 9.59
N VAL A 375 -10.77 -6.62 10.11
CA VAL A 375 -10.94 -7.93 9.47
C VAL A 375 -12.41 -8.34 9.42
N GLN A 376 -13.17 -8.14 10.51
CA GLN A 376 -14.62 -8.42 10.56
C GLN A 376 -15.43 -7.53 9.59
N ALA A 377 -14.91 -6.36 9.25
CA ALA A 377 -15.50 -5.48 8.24
C ALA A 377 -15.11 -5.86 6.80
N GLY A 378 -14.30 -6.90 6.60
CA GLY A 378 -13.90 -7.38 5.27
C GLY A 378 -12.86 -6.48 4.56
N GLN A 379 -12.07 -5.72 5.33
CA GLN A 379 -11.14 -4.72 4.76
C GLN A 379 -9.73 -5.27 4.45
N GLY A 380 -9.45 -6.52 4.80
CA GLY A 380 -8.15 -7.16 4.62
C GLY A 380 -7.59 -7.72 5.92
N LEU A 381 -6.46 -8.42 5.82
CA LEU A 381 -5.76 -8.97 6.97
C LEU A 381 -4.95 -7.89 7.67
N ARG A 382 -4.75 -8.09 8.98
CA ARG A 382 -4.00 -7.19 9.83
C ARG A 382 -2.75 -7.89 10.36
N ILE A 383 -1.78 -7.10 10.81
CA ILE A 383 -0.51 -7.61 11.34
C ILE A 383 -0.70 -8.59 12.53
N PHE A 384 -1.82 -8.53 13.24
CA PHE A 384 -2.11 -9.39 14.39
C PHE A 384 -2.71 -10.73 13.93
N PRO A 385 -2.01 -11.88 14.05
CA PRO A 385 -2.52 -13.18 13.57
C PRO A 385 -3.88 -13.56 14.17
N ASP A 386 -4.09 -13.26 15.45
CA ASP A 386 -5.35 -13.56 16.14
C ASP A 386 -6.56 -12.76 15.63
N ALA A 387 -6.32 -11.65 14.92
CA ALA A 387 -7.36 -10.88 14.25
C ALA A 387 -7.78 -11.51 12.91
N ASN A 388 -6.97 -12.41 12.33
CA ASN A 388 -7.12 -12.95 10.97
C ASN A 388 -7.81 -14.31 10.94
N LYS A 389 -8.82 -14.53 11.77
CA LYS A 389 -9.51 -15.82 11.85
C LYS A 389 -10.53 -15.98 10.72
N LEU A 390 -10.52 -17.13 10.04
CA LEU A 390 -11.47 -17.45 8.96
C LEU A 390 -12.94 -17.34 9.39
N GLU A 391 -13.24 -17.56 10.68
CA GLU A 391 -14.59 -17.41 11.24
C GLU A 391 -15.12 -15.96 11.19
N PHE A 392 -14.24 -14.98 11.02
CA PHE A 392 -14.62 -13.57 10.87
C PHE A 392 -15.09 -13.21 9.46
N ALA A 393 -14.86 -14.09 8.48
CA ALA A 393 -15.34 -13.88 7.13
C ALA A 393 -16.86 -13.98 7.06
N LYS A 394 -17.53 -12.88 6.72
CA LYS A 394 -19.01 -12.80 6.61
C LYS A 394 -19.52 -13.25 5.25
N THR A 395 -18.66 -13.29 4.23
CA THR A 395 -19.01 -13.69 2.86
C THR A 395 -18.04 -14.76 2.37
N GLU A 396 -18.50 -15.61 1.44
CA GLU A 396 -17.65 -16.62 0.85
C GLU A 396 -16.48 -16.03 0.06
N PRO A 397 -16.63 -14.97 -0.76
CA PRO A 397 -15.49 -14.34 -1.42
C PRO A 397 -14.43 -13.81 -0.46
N TYR A 398 -14.84 -13.26 0.70
CA TYR A 398 -13.87 -12.79 1.69
C TYR A 398 -13.14 -13.96 2.39
N ARG A 399 -13.85 -15.08 2.62
CA ARG A 399 -13.22 -16.33 3.11
C ARG A 399 -12.19 -16.85 2.11
N GLN A 400 -12.52 -16.85 0.81
CA GLN A 400 -11.60 -17.25 -0.26
C GLN A 400 -10.37 -16.34 -0.29
N TYR A 401 -10.54 -15.02 -0.18
CA TYR A 401 -9.42 -14.09 -0.04
C TYR A 401 -8.51 -14.44 1.13
N MET A 402 -9.09 -14.67 2.31
CA MET A 402 -8.30 -15.05 3.49
C MET A 402 -7.53 -16.37 3.26
N GLN A 403 -8.13 -17.35 2.60
CA GLN A 403 -7.47 -18.62 2.26
C GLN A 403 -6.34 -18.42 1.26
N VAL A 404 -6.56 -17.60 0.21
CA VAL A 404 -5.50 -17.22 -0.75
C VAL A 404 -4.32 -16.54 -0.03
N ALA A 405 -4.61 -15.72 0.99
CA ALA A 405 -3.57 -15.09 1.78
C ALA A 405 -2.75 -16.10 2.60
N LEU A 406 -3.41 -17.08 3.24
CA LEU A 406 -2.73 -18.12 4.01
C LEU A 406 -1.84 -19.01 3.15
N ASP A 407 -2.27 -19.32 1.93
CA ASP A 407 -1.56 -20.24 1.03
C ASP A 407 -0.50 -19.53 0.17
N GLY A 408 -0.74 -18.28 -0.18
CA GLY A 408 -0.05 -17.55 -1.25
C GLY A 408 1.08 -16.63 -0.82
N VAL A 409 1.42 -16.52 0.48
CA VAL A 409 2.47 -15.61 0.97
C VAL A 409 3.66 -16.38 1.53
N ARG A 410 4.86 -15.88 1.25
CA ARG A 410 6.13 -16.38 1.81
C ARG A 410 6.95 -15.22 2.38
N MET A 411 7.84 -15.53 3.30
CA MET A 411 8.83 -14.57 3.80
C MET A 411 9.94 -14.38 2.78
N ALA A 412 10.27 -13.13 2.45
CA ALA A 412 11.40 -12.77 1.62
C ALA A 412 12.68 -12.55 2.43
N PRO A 413 13.85 -12.58 1.79
CA PRO A 413 15.07 -12.00 2.36
C PRO A 413 14.87 -10.51 2.63
N SER A 414 15.44 -10.05 3.74
CA SER A 414 15.43 -8.62 4.13
C SER A 414 16.86 -8.17 4.43
N PRO A 415 17.70 -7.94 3.40
CA PRO A 415 19.10 -7.57 3.58
C PRO A 415 19.28 -6.29 4.42
N GLY A 416 18.32 -5.36 4.35
CA GLY A 416 18.32 -4.14 5.15
C GLY A 416 18.35 -4.37 6.65
N LEU A 417 17.84 -5.50 7.16
CA LEU A 417 17.95 -5.86 8.58
C LEU A 417 19.39 -6.10 9.02
N LEU A 418 20.25 -6.60 8.12
CA LEU A 418 21.67 -6.82 8.39
C LEU A 418 22.52 -5.60 8.02
N HIS A 419 22.05 -4.82 7.06
CA HIS A 419 22.76 -3.70 6.43
C HIS A 419 21.87 -2.45 6.38
N PRO A 420 21.56 -1.80 7.51
CA PRO A 420 20.62 -0.69 7.56
C PRO A 420 20.95 0.50 6.66
N THR A 421 22.24 0.67 6.33
CA THR A 421 22.66 1.75 5.44
C THR A 421 22.26 1.57 3.97
N MET A 422 21.67 0.41 3.61
CA MET A 422 21.06 0.21 2.28
C MET A 422 19.90 1.19 2.01
N ASP A 423 19.21 1.66 3.04
CA ASP A 423 18.13 2.65 2.96
C ASP A 423 18.60 4.03 2.43
N GLN A 424 19.92 4.31 2.54
CA GLN A 424 20.52 5.55 2.05
C GLN A 424 20.94 5.50 0.58
N VAL A 425 20.74 4.37 -0.10
CA VAL A 425 20.96 4.21 -1.54
C VAL A 425 19.65 4.53 -2.26
N LYS A 426 19.62 5.64 -2.99
CA LYS A 426 18.41 6.19 -3.62
C LYS A 426 18.58 6.23 -5.15
N PRO A 427 18.22 5.15 -5.87
CA PRO A 427 18.26 5.14 -7.33
C PRO A 427 17.31 6.20 -7.90
N GLN A 428 17.78 6.91 -8.92
CA GLN A 428 16.92 7.83 -9.66
C GLN A 428 15.95 7.04 -10.53
N GLN A 429 14.69 7.48 -10.57
CA GLN A 429 13.69 6.88 -11.45
C GLN A 429 14.13 7.01 -12.91
N THR A 430 14.08 5.91 -13.66
CA THR A 430 14.38 5.89 -15.09
C THR A 430 13.11 6.06 -15.92
N LEU A 431 13.20 6.75 -17.07
CA LEU A 431 12.07 6.98 -17.97
C LEU A 431 12.45 6.62 -19.42
N PRO A 432 11.51 6.01 -20.22
CA PRO A 432 10.23 5.49 -19.74
C PRO A 432 10.44 4.35 -18.75
N ASP A 433 9.62 4.33 -17.69
CA ASP A 433 9.54 3.22 -16.74
C ASP A 433 8.74 2.05 -17.33
N ILE A 434 8.52 1.02 -16.52
CA ILE A 434 7.76 -0.16 -16.95
C ILE A 434 6.33 0.20 -17.38
N GLN A 435 5.65 1.15 -16.71
CA GLN A 435 4.33 1.63 -17.12
C GLN A 435 4.36 2.21 -18.54
N GLY A 436 5.31 3.11 -18.82
CA GLY A 436 5.44 3.73 -20.14
C GLY A 436 5.79 2.72 -21.23
N ILE A 437 6.62 1.72 -20.93
CA ILE A 437 6.95 0.65 -21.86
C ILE A 437 5.74 -0.22 -22.16
N LEU A 438 5.00 -0.66 -21.14
CA LEU A 438 3.81 -1.47 -21.33
C LEU A 438 2.70 -0.72 -22.10
N GLU A 439 2.49 0.56 -21.81
CA GLU A 439 1.57 1.41 -22.58
C GLU A 439 1.99 1.50 -24.06
N GLY A 440 3.28 1.72 -24.32
CA GLY A 440 3.83 1.74 -25.68
C GLY A 440 3.66 0.41 -26.43
N ILE A 441 3.83 -0.72 -25.76
CA ILE A 441 3.59 -2.06 -26.30
C ILE A 441 2.09 -2.24 -26.56
N TYR A 442 1.24 -1.95 -25.58
CA TYR A 442 -0.20 -2.13 -25.66
C TYR A 442 -0.82 -1.28 -26.78
N THR A 443 -0.32 -0.07 -27.00
CA THR A 443 -0.76 0.82 -28.09
C THR A 443 -0.06 0.54 -29.42
N SER A 444 0.83 -0.46 -29.49
CA SER A 444 1.64 -0.83 -30.68
C SER A 444 2.64 0.26 -31.13
N GLN A 445 2.96 1.20 -30.25
CA GLN A 445 4.03 2.19 -30.49
C GLN A 445 5.41 1.56 -30.34
N ILE A 446 5.57 0.64 -29.38
CA ILE A 446 6.78 -0.16 -29.18
C ILE A 446 6.55 -1.55 -29.83
N LYS A 447 7.37 -1.87 -30.84
CA LYS A 447 7.31 -3.16 -31.56
C LYS A 447 8.43 -4.11 -31.16
N ASP A 448 9.60 -3.59 -30.84
CA ASP A 448 10.71 -4.38 -30.30
C ASP A 448 10.60 -4.50 -28.77
N TRP A 449 9.80 -5.45 -28.33
CA TRP A 449 9.54 -5.70 -26.90
C TRP A 449 10.80 -6.13 -26.15
N LYS A 450 11.64 -6.99 -26.79
CA LYS A 450 12.91 -7.45 -26.19
C LYS A 450 13.88 -6.30 -26.00
N GLY A 451 14.05 -5.48 -27.05
CA GLY A 451 14.90 -4.30 -26.98
C GLY A 451 14.45 -3.31 -25.92
N ALA A 452 13.14 -3.08 -25.79
CA ALA A 452 12.59 -2.18 -24.78
C ALA A 452 12.82 -2.69 -23.35
N LEU A 453 12.62 -3.99 -23.09
CA LEU A 453 12.89 -4.59 -21.78
C LEU A 453 14.39 -4.60 -21.45
N LEU A 454 15.26 -4.82 -22.46
CA LEU A 454 16.72 -4.76 -22.29
C LEU A 454 17.19 -3.35 -21.96
N ASP A 455 16.67 -2.36 -22.67
CA ASP A 455 16.97 -0.95 -22.40
C ASP A 455 16.54 -0.55 -20.97
N LEU A 456 15.32 -0.91 -20.56
CA LEU A 456 14.85 -0.68 -19.19
C LEU A 456 15.76 -1.33 -18.17
N GLN A 457 16.08 -2.63 -18.33
CA GLN A 457 16.98 -3.34 -17.42
C GLN A 457 18.33 -2.63 -17.29
N ASN A 458 18.94 -2.24 -18.40
CA ASN A 458 20.24 -1.57 -18.40
C ASN A 458 20.20 -0.20 -17.70
N ARG A 459 19.11 0.56 -17.90
CA ARG A 459 18.93 1.87 -17.25
C ARG A 459 18.72 1.73 -15.74
N ASP A 460 17.92 0.76 -15.31
CA ASP A 460 17.64 0.51 -13.90
C ASP A 460 18.89 -0.02 -13.18
N ASP A 461 19.63 -0.95 -13.80
CA ASP A 461 20.92 -1.44 -13.25
C ASP A 461 21.94 -0.30 -13.16
N ALA A 462 22.02 0.59 -14.16
CA ALA A 462 22.90 1.74 -14.14
C ALA A 462 22.49 2.75 -13.03
N ALA A 463 21.21 3.01 -12.86
CA ALA A 463 20.69 3.89 -11.81
C ALA A 463 21.00 3.33 -10.41
N GLN A 464 20.80 2.03 -10.19
CA GLN A 464 21.17 1.36 -8.93
C GLN A 464 22.68 1.48 -8.66
N ALA A 465 23.52 1.17 -9.64
CA ALA A 465 24.98 1.27 -9.49
C ALA A 465 25.44 2.71 -9.22
N ALA A 466 24.84 3.69 -9.88
CA ALA A 466 25.12 5.11 -9.64
C ALA A 466 24.72 5.54 -8.23
N ALA A 467 23.56 5.10 -7.71
CA ALA A 467 23.10 5.41 -6.36
C ALA A 467 24.00 4.79 -5.29
N ILE A 468 24.47 3.55 -5.50
CA ILE A 468 25.45 2.91 -4.58
C ILE A 468 26.74 3.73 -4.56
N LYS A 469 27.27 4.10 -5.74
CA LYS A 469 28.50 4.90 -5.83
C LYS A 469 28.34 6.29 -5.18
N ASP A 470 27.20 6.92 -5.34
CA ASP A 470 26.89 8.19 -4.70
C ASP A 470 26.89 8.05 -3.18
N ALA A 471 26.21 7.03 -2.64
CA ALA A 471 26.20 6.73 -1.20
C ALA A 471 27.64 6.53 -0.68
N GLN A 472 28.46 5.72 -1.36
CA GLN A 472 29.86 5.53 -1.02
C GLN A 472 30.66 6.84 -1.06
N SER A 473 30.42 7.72 -2.03
CA SER A 473 31.10 9.03 -2.13
C SER A 473 30.75 9.96 -0.97
N ARG A 474 29.58 9.79 -0.38
CA ARG A 474 29.13 10.49 0.84
C ARG A 474 29.68 9.87 2.14
N GLY A 475 30.52 8.84 2.03
CA GLY A 475 31.10 8.13 3.17
C GLY A 475 30.18 7.09 3.82
N ILE A 476 29.05 6.74 3.17
CA ILE A 476 28.13 5.73 3.66
C ILE A 476 28.73 4.36 3.35
N ASN A 477 28.81 3.50 4.37
CA ASN A 477 29.27 2.12 4.21
C ASN A 477 28.18 1.31 3.52
N VAL A 478 28.35 1.02 2.25
CA VAL A 478 27.46 0.15 1.46
C VAL A 478 28.29 -0.73 0.52
N ASP A 479 27.89 -1.99 0.40
CA ASP A 479 28.49 -2.97 -0.50
C ASP A 479 27.44 -3.47 -1.49
N PRO A 480 27.68 -3.41 -2.82
CA PRO A 480 26.79 -3.94 -3.83
C PRO A 480 26.36 -5.40 -3.59
N ALA A 481 27.24 -6.21 -2.95
CA ALA A 481 26.94 -7.61 -2.64
C ALA A 481 25.75 -7.80 -1.68
N TRP A 482 25.38 -6.79 -0.92
CA TRP A 482 24.26 -6.86 0.02
C TRP A 482 22.89 -7.02 -0.66
N TRP A 483 22.77 -6.58 -1.93
CA TRP A 483 21.57 -6.79 -2.73
C TRP A 483 21.50 -8.19 -3.35
N ARG A 484 22.42 -9.10 -3.00
CA ARG A 484 22.46 -10.44 -3.59
C ARG A 484 22.31 -11.54 -2.53
N VAL A 485 21.20 -12.29 -2.63
CA VAL A 485 20.82 -13.42 -1.78
C VAL A 485 20.63 -14.66 -2.64
N PRO A 486 21.73 -15.30 -3.12
CA PRO A 486 21.65 -16.36 -4.14
C PRO A 486 21.04 -17.68 -3.65
N ASP A 487 20.96 -17.86 -2.33
CA ASP A 487 20.37 -19.03 -1.70
C ASP A 487 18.86 -18.91 -1.41
N TRP A 488 18.23 -17.83 -1.86
CA TRP A 488 16.78 -17.65 -1.71
C TRP A 488 16.00 -18.62 -2.61
N ASN A 489 15.27 -19.56 -1.97
CA ASN A 489 14.30 -20.42 -2.65
C ASN A 489 12.94 -19.70 -2.70
N LEU A 490 12.43 -19.40 -3.89
CA LEU A 490 11.18 -18.66 -4.09
C LEU A 490 9.93 -19.38 -3.60
N THR A 491 9.98 -20.69 -3.40
CA THR A 491 8.82 -21.49 -2.97
C THR A 491 8.73 -21.67 -1.46
N GLU A 492 9.74 -21.23 -0.71
CA GLU A 492 9.85 -21.42 0.75
C GLU A 492 9.93 -20.06 1.48
N ASN A 493 9.61 -20.09 2.77
CA ASN A 493 9.90 -18.96 3.64
C ASN A 493 11.41 -18.82 3.79
N TYR A 494 11.93 -17.63 3.52
CA TYR A 494 13.33 -17.34 3.79
C TYR A 494 13.56 -17.11 5.28
N VAL A 495 14.54 -17.79 5.82
CA VAL A 495 15.01 -17.58 7.21
C VAL A 495 16.24 -16.70 7.16
N GLN A 496 16.11 -15.46 7.66
CA GLN A 496 17.21 -14.50 7.65
C GLN A 496 18.40 -15.02 8.47
N LYS A 497 19.53 -15.29 7.80
CA LYS A 497 20.77 -15.75 8.43
C LYS A 497 21.51 -14.58 9.05
N GLY A 498 21.90 -14.67 10.31
CA GLY A 498 22.72 -13.67 10.98
C GLY A 498 21.98 -12.49 11.62
N ALA A 499 20.66 -12.42 11.57
CA ALA A 499 19.88 -11.54 12.43
C ALA A 499 20.00 -12.06 13.88
N LYS A 500 20.51 -11.21 14.79
CA LYS A 500 20.60 -11.51 16.23
C LYS A 500 19.38 -10.96 16.95
#